data_327ce6040939767ad9caaed96b699005
#
_entry.id   327ce6040939767ad9caaed96b699005
#
_cell.length_a   1.000
_cell.length_b   1.000
_cell.length_c   1.000
_cell.angle_alpha   90.00
_cell.angle_beta   90.00
_cell.angle_gamma   90.00
#
_symmetry.space_group_name_H-M   'P 1'
#
loop_
_entity.id
_entity.type
_entity.pdbx_description
1 polymer ?
#
loop_
_entity_poly.entity_id
_entity_poly.type
_entity_poly.pdbx_seq_one_letter_code
_entity_poly.pdbx_strand_id
1 'polypeptide(L)'
;MFLLKKVIQLRESSHPDHEKPFLEHLEDLRAMITRIVITLLISMVVCFAFQKQLMEVLRRPVEQVWITQLDAKLPKSSTEIPRPLNVDIWESAKRLEHAASGLDDSQREIFFKSIGDADLAFHARSVSLLRALLEVPENGRAAFLDGLDLRADLRKQVEVLAKTMPGTDLEQRGNLKMMSALKPTETFMLSMKLSFYAGIVLAFPLLLLFILQFVLPGLHRREKHVLWPAMAVGFGLFLGGVLFAYFGVLPRALEFFYEWSGSLGVSNDWRIGEYISFAMQFTLLFGLAFELPVVVMVFVEVVVMVMMMMIIIIMMMMMMMTMMMVII
;
A
#
# COMPACT_ATOMS: atom_id res chain seq x y z
N MET A 1 -28.40 -41.08 47.53
CA MET A 1 -28.68 -39.61 47.43
C MET A 1 -27.74 -38.87 46.47
N PHE A 2 -26.46 -39.26 46.36
CA PHE A 2 -25.48 -38.63 45.47
C PHE A 2 -25.75 -38.87 43.95
N LEU A 3 -26.16 -40.07 43.57
CA LEU A 3 -26.47 -40.44 42.17
C LEU A 3 -27.73 -39.76 41.65
N LEU A 4 -28.75 -39.57 42.47
CA LEU A 4 -29.96 -38.83 42.09
C LEU A 4 -29.67 -37.34 41.84
N LYS A 5 -28.81 -36.72 42.65
CA LYS A 5 -28.37 -35.32 42.41
C LYS A 5 -27.59 -35.16 41.11
N LYS A 6 -26.75 -36.14 40.76
CA LYS A 6 -25.98 -36.13 39.50
C LYS A 6 -26.85 -36.38 38.26
N VAL A 7 -27.90 -37.23 38.38
CA VAL A 7 -28.86 -37.44 37.31
C VAL A 7 -29.78 -36.23 37.10
N ILE A 8 -30.18 -35.55 38.18
CA ILE A 8 -30.94 -34.30 38.11
C ILE A 8 -30.08 -33.19 37.49
N GLN A 9 -28.83 -33.03 37.85
CA GLN A 9 -27.89 -32.09 37.21
C GLN A 9 -27.65 -32.39 35.73
N LEU A 10 -27.53 -33.68 35.35
CA LEU A 10 -27.39 -34.06 33.93
C LEU A 10 -28.68 -33.84 33.15
N ARG A 11 -29.84 -33.94 33.81
CA ARG A 11 -31.16 -33.64 33.18
C ARG A 11 -31.39 -32.13 33.05
N GLU A 12 -30.96 -31.31 33.99
CA GLU A 12 -30.99 -29.86 33.93
C GLU A 12 -30.01 -29.31 32.85
N SER A 13 -28.84 -29.94 32.71
CA SER A 13 -27.86 -29.59 31.69
C SER A 13 -28.29 -30.02 30.25
N SER A 14 -29.33 -30.87 30.14
CA SER A 14 -29.85 -31.34 28.85
C SER A 14 -31.08 -30.58 28.34
N HIS A 15 -31.56 -29.52 29.02
CA HIS A 15 -32.56 -28.61 28.47
C HIS A 15 -31.91 -27.70 27.41
N PRO A 16 -32.34 -27.80 26.15
CA PRO A 16 -31.65 -27.16 25.05
C PRO A 16 -31.90 -25.66 24.87
N ASP A 17 -32.77 -25.04 25.66
CA ASP A 17 -33.20 -23.65 25.56
C ASP A 17 -33.00 -22.86 26.89
N HIS A 18 -31.94 -23.17 27.65
CA HIS A 18 -31.55 -22.29 28.75
C HIS A 18 -30.97 -21.00 28.13
N GLU A 19 -31.78 -19.95 28.11
CA GLU A 19 -31.28 -18.57 27.99
C GLU A 19 -30.23 -18.39 29.10
N LYS A 20 -28.97 -18.18 28.69
CA LYS A 20 -27.88 -17.94 29.63
C LYS A 20 -28.22 -16.71 30.46
N PRO A 21 -28.09 -16.75 31.81
CA PRO A 21 -28.29 -15.54 32.62
C PRO A 21 -27.37 -14.44 32.15
N PHE A 22 -27.87 -13.19 32.14
CA PHE A 22 -27.14 -12.01 31.67
C PHE A 22 -25.71 -11.92 32.19
N LEU A 23 -25.47 -12.30 33.44
CA LEU A 23 -24.15 -12.30 34.06
C LEU A 23 -23.18 -13.32 33.41
N GLU A 24 -23.66 -14.48 33.02
CA GLU A 24 -22.86 -15.50 32.33
C GLU A 24 -22.49 -15.02 30.91
N HIS A 25 -23.40 -14.29 30.24
CA HIS A 25 -23.12 -13.68 28.93
C HIS A 25 -22.05 -12.57 29.03
N LEU A 26 -22.04 -11.79 30.11
CA LEU A 26 -20.97 -10.80 30.37
C LEU A 26 -19.62 -11.46 30.63
N GLU A 27 -19.60 -12.62 31.25
CA GLU A 27 -18.37 -13.40 31.48
C GLU A 27 -17.83 -13.99 30.17
N ASP A 28 -18.72 -14.49 29.30
CA ASP A 28 -18.38 -14.90 27.93
C ASP A 28 -17.80 -13.74 27.11
N LEU A 29 -18.39 -12.53 27.20
CA LEU A 29 -17.90 -11.32 26.55
C LEU A 29 -16.49 -10.96 27.02
N ARG A 30 -16.25 -10.97 28.34
CA ARG A 30 -14.93 -10.71 28.92
C ARG A 30 -13.89 -11.71 28.41
N ALA A 31 -14.25 -13.00 28.40
CA ALA A 31 -13.37 -14.06 27.92
C ALA A 31 -13.06 -13.90 26.43
N MET A 32 -14.06 -13.54 25.60
CA MET A 32 -13.89 -13.25 24.17
C MET A 32 -12.92 -12.09 23.95
N ILE A 33 -13.15 -10.94 24.60
CA ILE A 33 -12.28 -9.76 24.48
C ILE A 33 -10.85 -10.10 24.87
N THR A 34 -10.66 -10.85 25.95
CA THR A 34 -9.33 -11.27 26.41
C THR A 34 -8.62 -12.13 25.35
N ARG A 35 -9.32 -13.09 24.74
CA ARG A 35 -8.78 -13.93 23.65
C ARG A 35 -8.42 -13.11 22.42
N ILE A 36 -9.28 -12.16 22.02
CA ILE A 36 -9.03 -11.23 20.92
C ILE A 36 -7.75 -10.43 21.16
N VAL A 37 -7.62 -9.80 22.34
CA VAL A 37 -6.45 -8.98 22.68
C VAL A 37 -5.17 -9.81 22.68
N ILE A 38 -5.19 -11.01 23.29
CA ILE A 38 -4.01 -11.90 23.30
C ILE A 38 -3.64 -12.31 21.87
N THR A 39 -4.61 -12.68 21.04
CA THR A 39 -4.37 -13.08 19.65
C THR A 39 -3.80 -11.92 18.82
N LEU A 40 -4.31 -10.71 19.00
CA LEU A 40 -3.78 -9.51 18.35
C LEU A 40 -2.35 -9.20 18.79
N LEU A 41 -2.03 -9.32 20.08
CA LEU A 41 -0.68 -9.10 20.56
C LEU A 41 0.31 -10.14 19.98
N ILE A 42 -0.07 -11.40 19.96
CA ILE A 42 0.77 -12.47 19.39
C ILE A 42 0.97 -12.23 17.88
N SER A 43 -0.08 -11.95 17.12
CA SER A 43 0.01 -11.69 15.68
C SER A 43 0.82 -10.43 15.38
N MET A 44 0.70 -9.39 16.21
CA MET A 44 1.51 -8.17 16.09
C MET A 44 3.01 -8.46 16.28
N VAL A 45 3.38 -9.27 17.29
CA VAL A 45 4.78 -9.67 17.50
C VAL A 45 5.31 -10.49 16.32
N VAL A 46 4.51 -11.43 15.79
CA VAL A 46 4.88 -12.20 14.61
C VAL A 46 5.08 -11.26 13.41
N CYS A 47 4.14 -10.35 13.13
CA CYS A 47 4.25 -9.41 12.03
C CYS A 47 5.43 -8.44 12.20
N PHE A 48 5.78 -8.07 13.44
CA PHE A 48 6.94 -7.24 13.72
C PHE A 48 8.25 -7.93 13.33
N ALA A 49 8.36 -9.25 13.51
CA ALA A 49 9.53 -10.01 13.05
C ALA A 49 9.68 -9.97 11.51
N PHE A 50 8.55 -9.86 10.77
CA PHE A 50 8.51 -9.81 9.30
C PHE A 50 8.30 -8.39 8.75
N GLN A 51 8.55 -7.34 9.54
CA GLN A 51 8.28 -5.94 9.15
C GLN A 51 8.97 -5.50 7.84
N LYS A 52 10.17 -6.03 7.54
CA LYS A 52 10.91 -5.69 6.30
C LYS A 52 10.17 -6.18 5.07
N GLN A 53 9.70 -7.42 5.08
CA GLN A 53 8.95 -8.04 3.99
C GLN A 53 7.58 -7.35 3.79
N LEU A 54 6.90 -7.05 4.90
CA LEU A 54 5.63 -6.32 4.87
C LEU A 54 5.79 -4.91 4.29
N MET A 55 6.86 -4.21 4.68
CA MET A 55 7.19 -2.89 4.14
C MET A 55 7.46 -2.95 2.64
N GLU A 56 8.21 -3.94 2.16
CA GLU A 56 8.49 -4.14 0.74
C GLU A 56 7.19 -4.37 -0.06
N VAL A 57 6.30 -5.23 0.44
CA VAL A 57 5.00 -5.46 -0.20
C VAL A 57 4.21 -4.16 -0.30
N LEU A 58 4.04 -3.42 0.80
CA LEU A 58 3.25 -2.18 0.80
C LEU A 58 3.85 -1.06 -0.05
N ARG A 59 5.16 -1.07 -0.27
CA ARG A 59 5.84 -0.06 -1.07
C ARG A 59 5.65 -0.25 -2.58
N ARG A 60 5.44 -1.48 -3.04
CA ARG A 60 5.33 -1.82 -4.48
C ARG A 60 4.29 -1.00 -5.25
N PRO A 61 3.04 -0.80 -4.78
CA PRO A 61 2.05 -0.04 -5.55
C PRO A 61 2.48 1.40 -5.83
N VAL A 62 3.04 2.10 -4.85
CA VAL A 62 3.50 3.48 -5.04
C VAL A 62 4.72 3.55 -5.95
N GLU A 63 5.63 2.59 -5.86
CA GLU A 63 6.79 2.50 -6.75
C GLU A 63 6.36 2.30 -8.21
N GLN A 64 5.37 1.45 -8.44
CA GLN A 64 4.83 1.22 -9.80
C GLN A 64 4.20 2.48 -10.39
N VAL A 65 3.35 3.17 -9.63
CA VAL A 65 2.74 4.43 -10.08
C VAL A 65 3.83 5.46 -10.40
N TRP A 66 4.82 5.58 -9.54
CA TRP A 66 5.92 6.51 -9.72
C TRP A 66 6.77 6.20 -10.95
N ILE A 67 7.14 4.94 -11.13
CA ILE A 67 7.89 4.48 -12.31
C ILE A 67 7.09 4.78 -13.59
N THR A 68 5.78 4.50 -13.60
CA THR A 68 4.92 4.77 -14.75
C THR A 68 4.85 6.26 -15.08
N GLN A 69 4.69 7.10 -14.07
CA GLN A 69 4.63 8.55 -14.23
C GLN A 69 5.98 9.14 -14.65
N LEU A 70 7.08 8.64 -14.09
CA LEU A 70 8.43 9.04 -14.50
C LEU A 70 8.69 8.63 -15.95
N ASP A 71 8.33 7.40 -16.32
CA ASP A 71 8.50 6.89 -17.68
C ASP A 71 7.69 7.70 -18.72
N ALA A 72 6.52 8.21 -18.33
CA ALA A 72 5.71 9.09 -19.17
C ALA A 72 6.36 10.47 -19.41
N LYS A 73 7.12 10.97 -18.45
CA LYS A 73 7.82 12.26 -18.57
C LYS A 73 9.14 12.16 -19.35
N LEU A 74 9.76 10.98 -19.38
CA LEU A 74 11.03 10.81 -20.07
C LEU A 74 10.85 10.91 -21.58
N PRO A 75 11.66 11.70 -22.29
CA PRO A 75 11.63 11.79 -23.74
C PRO A 75 12.11 10.48 -24.37
N LYS A 76 11.23 9.83 -25.14
CA LYS A 76 11.44 8.49 -25.72
C LYS A 76 11.77 8.51 -27.20
N SER A 77 11.46 9.61 -27.86
CA SER A 77 11.60 9.71 -29.32
C SER A 77 12.96 10.24 -29.73
N SER A 78 13.60 9.56 -30.67
CA SER A 78 14.85 10.05 -31.31
C SER A 78 14.65 11.38 -32.02
N THR A 79 13.40 11.78 -32.30
CA THR A 79 13.07 13.09 -32.84
C THR A 79 13.21 14.21 -31.83
N GLU A 80 12.91 13.88 -30.54
CA GLU A 80 12.99 14.83 -29.44
C GLU A 80 14.42 14.97 -28.91
N ILE A 81 15.09 13.83 -28.67
CA ILE A 81 16.43 13.78 -28.11
C ILE A 81 17.35 12.87 -28.92
N PRO A 82 18.68 13.16 -28.96
CA PRO A 82 19.66 12.34 -29.68
C PRO A 82 19.72 10.88 -29.19
N ARG A 83 19.54 10.64 -27.89
CA ARG A 83 19.54 9.31 -27.29
C ARG A 83 18.32 9.12 -26.39
N PRO A 84 17.37 8.24 -26.78
CA PRO A 84 16.18 7.97 -25.99
C PRO A 84 16.50 7.51 -24.58
N LEU A 85 15.64 7.88 -23.63
CA LEU A 85 15.75 7.53 -22.23
C LEU A 85 14.60 6.60 -21.84
N ASN A 86 14.91 5.64 -20.96
CA ASN A 86 13.95 4.91 -20.17
C ASN A 86 14.29 5.08 -18.68
N VAL A 87 13.40 4.61 -17.80
CA VAL A 87 13.58 4.76 -16.35
C VAL A 87 14.86 4.09 -15.85
N ASP A 88 15.21 2.92 -16.36
CA ASP A 88 16.39 2.17 -15.90
C ASP A 88 17.70 2.90 -16.27
N ILE A 89 17.77 3.42 -17.50
CA ILE A 89 18.93 4.22 -17.96
C ILE A 89 19.01 5.52 -17.17
N TRP A 90 17.88 6.20 -16.97
CA TRP A 90 17.80 7.44 -16.19
C TRP A 90 18.30 7.25 -14.76
N GLU A 91 17.80 6.23 -14.06
CA GLU A 91 18.21 5.92 -12.70
C GLU A 91 19.69 5.50 -12.61
N SER A 92 20.17 4.75 -13.60
CA SER A 92 21.59 4.37 -13.67
C SER A 92 22.49 5.57 -13.93
N ALA A 93 22.08 6.47 -14.81
CA ALA A 93 22.79 7.71 -15.11
C ALA A 93 22.89 8.62 -13.87
N LYS A 94 21.81 8.80 -13.13
CA LYS A 94 21.82 9.55 -11.86
C LYS A 94 22.73 8.93 -10.80
N ARG A 95 22.75 7.59 -10.69
CA ARG A 95 23.66 6.88 -9.78
C ARG A 95 25.13 7.13 -10.12
N LEU A 96 25.47 7.07 -11.41
CA LEU A 96 26.84 7.34 -11.88
C LEU A 96 27.24 8.80 -11.66
N GLU A 97 26.32 9.74 -11.97
CA GLU A 97 26.55 11.16 -11.68
C GLU A 97 26.80 11.40 -10.20
N HIS A 98 25.97 10.81 -9.34
CA HIS A 98 26.15 10.94 -7.90
C HIS A 98 27.48 10.33 -7.41
N ALA A 99 27.90 9.19 -7.95
CA ALA A 99 29.20 8.61 -7.64
C ALA A 99 30.36 9.52 -8.09
N ALA A 100 30.18 10.29 -9.16
CA ALA A 100 31.15 11.24 -9.68
C ALA A 100 31.10 12.62 -9.00
N SER A 101 30.10 12.93 -8.21
CA SER A 101 29.86 14.27 -7.66
C SER A 101 30.98 14.76 -6.69
N GLY A 102 31.69 13.83 -6.06
CA GLY A 102 32.83 14.12 -5.17
C GLY A 102 34.17 14.21 -5.88
N LEU A 103 34.24 14.00 -7.19
CA LEU A 103 35.46 14.04 -7.98
C LEU A 103 35.67 15.44 -8.54
N ASP A 104 36.96 15.82 -8.72
CA ASP A 104 37.30 17.03 -9.48
C ASP A 104 36.99 16.85 -10.98
N ASP A 105 37.00 17.92 -11.76
CA ASP A 105 36.61 17.90 -13.16
C ASP A 105 37.46 16.95 -14.01
N SER A 106 38.73 16.83 -13.73
CA SER A 106 39.67 15.96 -14.46
C SER A 106 39.39 14.47 -14.10
N GLN A 107 39.21 14.19 -12.83
CA GLN A 107 38.87 12.86 -12.34
C GLN A 107 37.48 12.41 -12.83
N ARG A 108 36.51 13.33 -12.86
CA ARG A 108 35.14 13.08 -13.38
C ARG A 108 35.16 12.72 -14.86
N GLU A 109 35.98 13.41 -15.66
CA GLU A 109 36.10 13.09 -17.09
C GLU A 109 36.74 11.70 -17.30
N ILE A 110 37.75 11.34 -16.51
CA ILE A 110 38.38 10.01 -16.54
C ILE A 110 37.35 8.95 -16.10
N PHE A 111 36.58 9.22 -15.04
CA PHE A 111 35.54 8.31 -14.54
C PHE A 111 34.52 8.03 -15.63
N PHE A 112 33.96 9.04 -16.28
CA PHE A 112 32.99 8.85 -17.35
C PHE A 112 33.59 8.15 -18.59
N LYS A 113 34.87 8.33 -18.89
CA LYS A 113 35.56 7.58 -19.95
C LYS A 113 35.81 6.12 -19.59
N SER A 114 35.93 5.78 -18.32
CA SER A 114 36.15 4.42 -17.84
C SER A 114 34.88 3.56 -17.87
N ILE A 115 33.68 4.17 -18.03
CA ILE A 115 32.43 3.45 -18.15
C ILE A 115 32.42 2.74 -19.49
N GLY A 116 32.30 1.41 -19.46
CA GLY A 116 32.33 0.58 -20.67
C GLY A 116 31.13 0.78 -21.61
N ASP A 117 30.00 1.30 -21.08
CA ASP A 117 28.80 1.65 -21.83
C ASP A 117 28.83 3.12 -22.22
N ALA A 118 29.05 3.39 -23.52
CA ALA A 118 29.14 4.77 -24.04
C ALA A 118 27.80 5.53 -23.97
N ASP A 119 26.64 4.82 -24.05
CA ASP A 119 25.33 5.45 -23.92
C ASP A 119 25.06 5.84 -22.49
N LEU A 120 25.35 4.97 -21.55
CA LEU A 120 25.20 5.26 -20.13
C LEU A 120 26.13 6.38 -19.67
N ALA A 121 27.40 6.41 -20.15
CA ALA A 121 28.32 7.50 -19.89
C ALA A 121 27.81 8.85 -20.45
N PHE A 122 27.21 8.84 -21.65
CA PHE A 122 26.60 10.01 -22.24
C PHE A 122 25.41 10.52 -21.39
N HIS A 123 24.55 9.63 -20.94
CA HIS A 123 23.41 10.01 -20.09
C HIS A 123 23.87 10.51 -18.71
N ALA A 124 24.90 9.92 -18.11
CA ALA A 124 25.45 10.39 -16.84
C ALA A 124 26.04 11.82 -16.96
N ARG A 125 26.72 12.11 -18.07
CA ARG A 125 27.17 13.49 -18.39
C ARG A 125 26.01 14.45 -18.60
N SER A 126 24.95 14.00 -19.29
CA SER A 126 23.75 14.80 -19.48
C SER A 126 23.09 15.17 -18.16
N VAL A 127 23.03 14.25 -17.20
CA VAL A 127 22.51 14.49 -15.83
C VAL A 127 23.39 15.48 -15.07
N SER A 128 24.72 15.35 -15.15
CA SER A 128 25.67 16.27 -14.51
C SER A 128 25.50 17.70 -15.02
N LEU A 129 25.41 17.87 -16.35
CA LEU A 129 25.20 19.17 -16.96
C LEU A 129 23.82 19.74 -16.68
N LEU A 130 22.78 18.90 -16.66
CA LEU A 130 21.43 19.31 -16.31
C LEU A 130 21.35 19.84 -14.88
N ARG A 131 22.03 19.19 -13.92
CA ARG A 131 22.12 19.67 -12.55
C ARG A 131 22.78 21.05 -12.48
N ALA A 132 23.92 21.22 -13.12
CA ALA A 132 24.60 22.52 -13.19
C ALA A 132 23.74 23.60 -13.86
N LEU A 133 23.03 23.26 -14.95
CA LEU A 133 22.14 24.17 -15.65
C LEU A 133 20.95 24.63 -14.80
N LEU A 134 20.38 23.77 -13.97
CA LEU A 134 19.25 24.09 -13.12
C LEU A 134 19.62 25.01 -11.94
N GLU A 135 20.89 25.07 -11.55
CA GLU A 135 21.41 26.05 -10.58
C GLU A 135 21.46 27.47 -11.18
N VAL A 136 21.51 27.58 -12.52
CA VAL A 136 21.53 28.85 -13.21
C VAL A 136 20.10 29.39 -13.39
N PRO A 137 19.82 30.69 -13.11
CA PRO A 137 18.53 31.30 -13.38
C PRO A 137 18.12 31.13 -14.86
N GLU A 138 16.83 30.98 -15.11
CA GLU A 138 16.30 30.69 -16.46
C GLU A 138 16.84 31.62 -17.56
N ASN A 139 16.95 32.90 -17.25
CA ASN A 139 17.46 33.94 -18.20
C ASN A 139 18.94 33.75 -18.54
N GLY A 140 19.71 33.03 -17.73
CA GLY A 140 21.15 32.78 -17.93
C GLY A 140 21.46 31.44 -18.57
N ARG A 141 20.50 30.51 -18.65
CA ARG A 141 20.74 29.11 -19.07
C ARG A 141 21.26 29.00 -20.50
N ALA A 142 20.74 29.79 -21.41
CA ALA A 142 21.22 29.82 -22.80
C ALA A 142 22.68 30.27 -22.90
N ALA A 143 23.02 31.37 -22.21
CA ALA A 143 24.38 31.88 -22.16
C ALA A 143 25.37 30.92 -21.48
N PHE A 144 24.93 30.21 -20.45
CA PHE A 144 25.70 29.16 -19.79
C PHE A 144 26.04 28.03 -20.77
N LEU A 145 25.08 27.52 -21.51
CA LEU A 145 25.30 26.46 -22.52
C LEU A 145 26.16 26.93 -23.69
N ASP A 146 26.03 28.20 -24.11
CA ASP A 146 26.85 28.80 -25.17
C ASP A 146 28.32 28.99 -24.76
N GLY A 147 28.55 29.21 -23.47
CA GLY A 147 29.91 29.33 -22.92
C GLY A 147 30.67 28.00 -22.75
N LEU A 148 29.96 26.88 -22.89
CA LEU A 148 30.54 25.53 -22.80
C LEU A 148 30.76 25.00 -24.24
N ASP A 149 31.96 24.52 -24.54
CA ASP A 149 32.26 23.85 -25.83
C ASP A 149 31.66 22.41 -25.80
N LEU A 150 30.33 22.32 -25.90
CA LEU A 150 29.59 21.07 -25.83
C LEU A 150 29.33 20.51 -27.25
N ARG A 151 29.40 19.19 -27.37
CA ARG A 151 28.93 18.50 -28.57
C ARG A 151 27.44 18.78 -28.77
N ALA A 152 27.04 18.98 -30.04
CA ALA A 152 25.67 19.33 -30.39
C ALA A 152 24.62 18.34 -29.89
N ASP A 153 24.94 17.05 -29.87
CA ASP A 153 24.07 15.98 -29.34
C ASP A 153 23.84 16.13 -27.84
N LEU A 154 24.90 16.39 -27.07
CA LEU A 154 24.81 16.56 -25.65
C LEU A 154 24.06 17.83 -25.24
N ARG A 155 24.31 18.92 -25.93
CA ARG A 155 23.60 20.19 -25.74
C ARG A 155 22.09 20.02 -25.97
N LYS A 156 21.70 19.44 -27.09
CA LYS A 156 20.27 19.19 -27.40
C LYS A 156 19.62 18.29 -26.33
N GLN A 157 20.33 17.26 -25.88
CA GLN A 157 19.84 16.37 -24.83
C GLN A 157 19.53 17.15 -23.55
N VAL A 158 20.47 17.97 -23.07
CA VAL A 158 20.33 18.76 -21.84
C VAL A 158 19.24 19.83 -21.97
N GLU A 159 19.11 20.51 -23.10
CA GLU A 159 18.07 21.51 -23.35
C GLU A 159 16.65 20.90 -23.29
N VAL A 160 16.46 19.73 -23.87
CA VAL A 160 15.16 19.02 -23.78
C VAL A 160 14.88 18.53 -22.37
N LEU A 161 15.88 17.93 -21.71
CA LEU A 161 15.72 17.46 -20.32
C LEU A 161 15.41 18.62 -19.36
N ALA A 162 16.02 19.79 -19.56
CA ALA A 162 15.75 20.98 -18.73
C ALA A 162 14.29 21.48 -18.86
N LYS A 163 13.62 21.19 -19.98
CA LYS A 163 12.21 21.54 -20.21
C LYS A 163 11.24 20.48 -19.68
N THR A 164 11.62 19.19 -19.78
CA THR A 164 10.75 18.04 -19.44
C THR A 164 10.92 17.57 -18.00
N MET A 165 12.11 17.79 -17.41
CA MET A 165 12.48 17.30 -16.09
C MET A 165 12.76 18.48 -15.14
N PRO A 166 11.79 18.95 -14.36
CA PRO A 166 12.02 19.95 -13.31
C PRO A 166 12.98 19.44 -12.25
N GLY A 167 13.70 20.36 -11.58
CA GLY A 167 14.81 20.06 -10.67
C GLY A 167 14.53 19.07 -9.55
N THR A 168 13.27 18.97 -9.11
CA THR A 168 12.79 18.01 -8.12
C THR A 168 13.02 16.55 -8.52
N ASP A 169 12.93 16.24 -9.83
CA ASP A 169 13.12 14.88 -10.33
C ASP A 169 14.59 14.45 -10.37
N LEU A 170 15.54 15.42 -10.29
CA LEU A 170 16.98 15.17 -10.20
C LEU A 170 17.47 14.89 -8.79
N GLU A 171 16.86 15.51 -7.78
CA GLU A 171 17.27 15.36 -6.38
C GLU A 171 16.88 14.00 -5.79
N GLN A 172 15.97 13.31 -6.41
CA GLN A 172 15.57 11.96 -6.01
C GLN A 172 16.67 10.97 -6.38
N ARG A 173 17.54 10.75 -5.41
CA ARG A 173 18.74 9.91 -5.53
C ARG A 173 18.41 8.49 -5.91
N GLY A 174 19.13 7.97 -6.89
CA GLY A 174 19.02 6.69 -7.58
C GLY A 174 19.14 5.38 -6.82
N ASN A 175 18.49 5.25 -5.77
CA ASN A 175 17.86 4.08 -5.22
C ASN A 175 16.50 4.59 -4.82
N LEU A 176 15.44 3.97 -5.27
CA LEU A 176 14.04 4.24 -4.97
C LEU A 176 13.77 4.61 -3.47
N LYS A 177 14.56 5.51 -2.91
CA LYS A 177 14.27 6.23 -1.67
C LYS A 177 13.31 7.37 -2.01
N MET A 178 12.23 6.99 -2.68
CA MET A 178 11.14 7.90 -3.06
C MET A 178 10.49 8.56 -1.84
N MET A 179 10.80 8.10 -0.65
CA MET A 179 10.14 8.51 0.57
C MET A 179 11.16 8.72 1.66
N SER A 180 11.17 9.90 2.25
CA SER A 180 12.04 10.24 3.38
C SER A 180 11.29 10.18 4.70
N ALA A 181 11.95 9.68 5.74
CA ALA A 181 11.52 9.85 7.12
C ALA A 181 12.18 11.12 7.68
N LEU A 182 11.40 12.04 8.21
CA LEU A 182 11.92 13.31 8.75
C LEU A 182 12.44 13.18 10.19
N LYS A 183 11.95 12.17 10.92
CA LYS A 183 12.34 11.93 12.31
C LYS A 183 12.80 10.49 12.48
N PRO A 184 13.87 10.23 13.27
CA PRO A 184 14.32 8.86 13.55
C PRO A 184 13.23 7.97 14.17
N THR A 185 12.35 8.55 14.99
CA THR A 185 11.23 7.86 15.63
C THR A 185 10.10 7.51 14.65
N GLU A 186 10.00 8.19 13.49
CA GLU A 186 8.96 7.97 12.49
C GLU A 186 9.02 6.55 11.93
N THR A 187 10.21 6.08 11.58
CA THR A 187 10.41 4.72 11.05
C THR A 187 10.04 3.64 12.08
N PHE A 188 10.37 3.85 13.35
CA PHE A 188 9.99 2.92 14.41
C PHE A 188 8.47 2.89 14.61
N MET A 189 7.83 4.06 14.73
CA MET A 189 6.38 4.17 14.86
C MET A 189 5.65 3.57 13.66
N LEU A 190 6.21 3.76 12.46
CA LEU A 190 5.68 3.15 11.24
C LEU A 190 5.76 1.63 11.29
N SER A 191 6.88 1.07 11.75
CA SER A 191 7.03 -0.39 11.92
C SER A 191 6.03 -0.96 12.93
N MET A 192 5.77 -0.25 14.02
CA MET A 192 4.76 -0.63 15.01
C MET A 192 3.35 -0.60 14.41
N LYS A 193 2.98 0.48 13.72
CA LYS A 193 1.69 0.59 13.02
C LYS A 193 1.53 -0.52 11.98
N LEU A 194 2.55 -0.74 11.14
CA LEU A 194 2.55 -1.78 10.12
C LEU A 194 2.30 -3.15 10.73
N SER A 195 3.01 -3.49 11.81
CA SER A 195 2.85 -4.77 12.50
C SER A 195 1.47 -4.92 13.12
N PHE A 196 0.88 -3.84 13.64
CA PHE A 196 -0.47 -3.85 14.18
C PHE A 196 -1.52 -4.12 13.09
N TYR A 197 -1.50 -3.37 11.99
CA TYR A 197 -2.46 -3.56 10.88
C TYR A 197 -2.30 -4.92 10.20
N ALA A 198 -1.07 -5.33 9.92
CA ALA A 198 -0.79 -6.66 9.37
C ALA A 198 -1.20 -7.78 10.37
N GLY A 199 -1.01 -7.53 11.68
CA GLY A 199 -1.45 -8.42 12.74
C GLY A 199 -2.96 -8.62 12.76
N ILE A 200 -3.75 -7.57 12.53
CA ILE A 200 -5.21 -7.68 12.38
C ILE A 200 -5.55 -8.58 11.19
N VAL A 201 -4.95 -8.34 10.02
CA VAL A 201 -5.21 -9.15 8.81
C VAL A 201 -4.85 -10.63 9.05
N LEU A 202 -3.71 -10.89 9.68
CA LEU A 202 -3.26 -12.25 9.99
C LEU A 202 -4.16 -12.94 11.02
N ALA A 203 -4.57 -12.20 12.07
CA ALA A 203 -5.42 -12.71 13.14
C ALA A 203 -6.89 -12.85 12.74
N PHE A 204 -7.31 -12.23 11.64
CA PHE A 204 -8.72 -12.07 11.26
C PHE A 204 -9.54 -13.37 11.32
N PRO A 205 -9.07 -14.53 10.80
CA PRO A 205 -9.84 -15.77 10.88
C PRO A 205 -10.12 -16.20 12.33
N LEU A 206 -9.18 -15.97 13.25
CA LEU A 206 -9.36 -16.28 14.68
C LEU A 206 -10.28 -15.25 15.36
N LEU A 207 -10.17 -13.97 14.97
CA LEU A 207 -11.06 -12.92 15.46
C LEU A 207 -12.50 -13.20 15.06
N LEU A 208 -12.73 -13.53 13.81
CA LEU A 208 -14.05 -13.89 13.29
C LEU A 208 -14.61 -15.11 14.03
N LEU A 209 -13.78 -16.14 14.27
CA LEU A 209 -14.17 -17.31 15.03
C LEU A 209 -14.58 -16.96 16.48
N PHE A 210 -13.83 -16.12 17.20
CA PHE A 210 -14.18 -15.72 18.56
C PHE A 210 -15.46 -14.89 18.61
N ILE A 211 -15.67 -13.98 17.66
CA ILE A 211 -16.89 -13.19 17.56
C ILE A 211 -18.09 -14.11 17.28
N LEU A 212 -17.96 -15.03 16.33
CA LEU A 212 -19.04 -15.97 16.01
C LEU A 212 -19.34 -16.89 17.19
N GLN A 213 -18.33 -17.39 17.92
CA GLN A 213 -18.54 -18.19 19.14
C GLN A 213 -19.30 -17.44 20.24
N PHE A 214 -19.10 -16.13 20.35
CA PHE A 214 -19.83 -15.29 21.30
C PHE A 214 -21.31 -15.09 20.86
N VAL A 215 -21.54 -14.94 19.57
CA VAL A 215 -22.91 -14.79 19.02
C VAL A 215 -23.68 -16.12 19.06
N LEU A 216 -23.00 -17.26 18.98
CA LEU A 216 -23.57 -18.61 18.89
C LEU A 216 -24.61 -18.96 19.98
N PRO A 217 -24.46 -18.60 21.26
CA PRO A 217 -25.45 -18.85 22.30
C PRO A 217 -26.79 -18.17 22.05
N GLY A 218 -26.80 -17.02 21.37
CA GLY A 218 -28.01 -16.28 20.99
C GLY A 218 -28.76 -16.83 19.77
N LEU A 219 -28.18 -17.80 19.04
CA LEU A 219 -28.79 -18.37 17.84
C LEU A 219 -29.56 -19.67 18.11
N HIS A 220 -30.70 -19.85 17.41
CA HIS A 220 -31.47 -21.09 17.45
C HIS A 220 -30.67 -22.29 16.92
N ARG A 221 -30.98 -23.51 17.37
CA ARG A 221 -30.24 -24.72 16.97
C ARG A 221 -30.14 -24.93 15.44
N ARG A 222 -31.17 -24.52 14.69
CA ARG A 222 -31.21 -24.64 13.24
C ARG A 222 -30.26 -23.67 12.54
N GLU A 223 -29.94 -22.54 13.16
CA GLU A 223 -29.10 -21.47 12.63
C GLU A 223 -27.60 -21.75 12.86
N LYS A 224 -27.26 -22.55 13.88
CA LYS A 224 -25.86 -22.91 14.19
C LYS A 224 -25.15 -23.66 13.07
N HIS A 225 -25.88 -24.34 12.20
CA HIS A 225 -25.33 -25.03 11.04
C HIS A 225 -24.82 -24.09 9.95
N VAL A 226 -25.33 -22.86 9.89
CA VAL A 226 -24.95 -21.85 8.88
C VAL A 226 -23.63 -21.13 9.26
N LEU A 227 -23.21 -21.21 10.51
CA LEU A 227 -22.01 -20.49 11.00
C LEU A 227 -20.70 -20.95 10.33
N TRP A 228 -20.53 -22.26 10.11
CA TRP A 228 -19.33 -22.77 9.45
C TRP A 228 -19.17 -22.28 8.00
N PRO A 229 -20.19 -22.40 7.14
CA PRO A 229 -20.12 -21.79 5.81
C PRO A 229 -20.01 -20.26 5.87
N ALA A 230 -20.71 -19.60 6.80
CA ALA A 230 -20.59 -18.14 6.97
C ALA A 230 -19.16 -17.71 7.32
N MET A 231 -18.49 -18.44 8.21
CA MET A 231 -17.09 -18.17 8.56
C MET A 231 -16.14 -18.37 7.37
N ALA A 232 -16.33 -19.43 6.58
CA ALA A 232 -15.52 -19.69 5.41
C ALA A 232 -15.72 -18.61 4.32
N VAL A 233 -16.98 -18.21 4.09
CA VAL A 233 -17.33 -17.14 3.16
C VAL A 233 -16.81 -15.79 3.66
N GLY A 234 -16.98 -15.48 4.95
CA GLY A 234 -16.48 -14.25 5.56
C GLY A 234 -14.98 -14.12 5.41
N PHE A 235 -14.22 -15.11 5.85
CA PHE A 235 -12.77 -15.07 5.66
C PHE A 235 -12.36 -14.90 4.18
N GLY A 236 -13.06 -15.58 3.27
CA GLY A 236 -12.82 -15.42 1.82
C GLY A 236 -13.14 -14.01 1.32
N LEU A 237 -14.23 -13.42 1.77
CA LEU A 237 -14.63 -12.04 1.42
C LEU A 237 -13.68 -11.01 2.01
N PHE A 238 -13.29 -11.14 3.28
CA PHE A 238 -12.30 -10.27 3.88
C PHE A 238 -10.98 -10.27 3.11
N LEU A 239 -10.44 -11.45 2.84
CA LEU A 239 -9.19 -11.57 2.08
C LEU A 239 -9.35 -11.04 0.66
N GLY A 240 -10.49 -11.33 0.02
CA GLY A 240 -10.85 -10.77 -1.29
C GLY A 240 -10.90 -9.24 -1.27
N GLY A 241 -11.48 -8.64 -0.24
CA GLY A 241 -11.52 -7.19 -0.03
C GLY A 241 -10.14 -6.57 0.16
N VAL A 242 -9.28 -7.20 0.97
CA VAL A 242 -7.88 -6.81 1.18
C VAL A 242 -7.10 -6.84 -0.14
N LEU A 243 -7.19 -7.95 -0.89
CA LEU A 243 -6.49 -8.10 -2.17
C LEU A 243 -7.04 -7.15 -3.24
N PHE A 244 -8.36 -6.97 -3.29
CA PHE A 244 -8.99 -6.02 -4.20
C PHE A 244 -8.54 -4.58 -3.92
N ALA A 245 -8.50 -4.16 -2.66
CA ALA A 245 -7.99 -2.84 -2.29
C ALA A 245 -6.53 -2.67 -2.68
N TYR A 246 -5.68 -3.66 -2.38
CA TYR A 246 -4.25 -3.59 -2.63
C TYR A 246 -3.90 -3.56 -4.13
N PHE A 247 -4.46 -4.48 -4.93
CA PHE A 247 -4.13 -4.60 -6.35
C PHE A 247 -4.99 -3.73 -7.27
N GLY A 248 -6.23 -3.47 -6.89
CA GLY A 248 -7.19 -2.78 -7.73
C GLY A 248 -7.34 -1.30 -7.41
N VAL A 249 -7.68 -0.98 -6.17
CA VAL A 249 -8.09 0.38 -5.81
C VAL A 249 -6.90 1.27 -5.45
N LEU A 250 -5.95 0.74 -4.67
CA LEU A 250 -4.81 1.53 -4.18
C LEU A 250 -3.95 2.13 -5.31
N PRO A 251 -3.55 1.38 -6.37
CA PRO A 251 -2.77 1.96 -7.47
C PRO A 251 -3.53 3.10 -8.18
N ARG A 252 -4.83 2.90 -8.48
CA ARG A 252 -5.65 3.92 -9.14
C ARG A 252 -5.87 5.16 -8.29
N ALA A 253 -6.09 4.98 -6.99
CA ALA A 253 -6.20 6.11 -6.07
C ALA A 253 -4.90 6.93 -6.02
N LEU A 254 -3.74 6.27 -6.07
CA LEU A 254 -2.44 6.94 -6.11
C LEU A 254 -2.21 7.69 -7.42
N GLU A 255 -2.57 7.10 -8.56
CA GLU A 255 -2.54 7.77 -9.87
C GLU A 255 -3.40 9.03 -9.86
N PHE A 256 -4.64 8.91 -9.39
CA PHE A 256 -5.54 10.05 -9.25
C PHE A 256 -4.95 11.17 -8.39
N PHE A 257 -4.43 10.86 -7.20
CA PHE A 257 -3.82 11.87 -6.33
C PHE A 257 -2.57 12.50 -6.96
N TYR A 258 -1.80 11.73 -7.70
CA TYR A 258 -0.63 12.23 -8.40
C TYR A 258 -1.01 13.27 -9.48
N GLU A 259 -1.97 12.93 -10.33
CA GLU A 259 -2.46 13.79 -11.40
C GLU A 259 -3.18 15.03 -10.85
N TRP A 260 -4.01 14.84 -9.81
CA TRP A 260 -4.71 15.93 -9.15
C TRP A 260 -3.75 16.96 -8.56
N SER A 261 -2.74 16.54 -7.84
CA SER A 261 -1.71 17.42 -7.30
C SER A 261 -0.97 18.17 -8.42
N GLY A 262 -0.62 17.49 -9.50
CA GLY A 262 0.01 18.08 -10.68
C GLY A 262 -0.86 19.17 -11.32
N SER A 263 -2.18 18.96 -11.40
CA SER A 263 -3.13 19.95 -11.93
C SER A 263 -3.23 21.22 -11.08
N LEU A 264 -2.94 21.11 -9.79
CA LEU A 264 -2.90 22.24 -8.85
C LEU A 264 -1.51 22.91 -8.76
N GLY A 265 -0.51 22.41 -9.49
CA GLY A 265 0.86 22.91 -9.45
C GLY A 265 1.59 22.56 -8.14
N VAL A 266 1.14 21.52 -7.40
CA VAL A 266 1.74 21.05 -6.16
C VAL A 266 2.70 19.91 -6.46
N SER A 267 3.92 19.96 -5.91
CA SER A 267 4.90 18.87 -6.02
C SER A 267 4.44 17.64 -5.22
N ASN A 268 4.64 16.45 -5.78
CA ASN A 268 4.25 15.18 -5.17
C ASN A 268 5.36 14.59 -4.30
N ASP A 269 5.70 15.27 -3.19
CA ASP A 269 6.69 14.80 -2.22
C ASP A 269 6.02 14.00 -1.10
N TRP A 270 5.67 12.75 -1.40
CA TRP A 270 4.97 11.91 -0.44
C TRP A 270 5.90 11.37 0.66
N ARG A 271 5.49 11.55 1.90
CA ARG A 271 6.19 10.96 3.06
C ARG A 271 5.84 9.49 3.20
N ILE A 272 6.85 8.66 3.44
CA ILE A 272 6.67 7.21 3.60
C ILE A 272 5.65 6.87 4.70
N GLY A 273 5.70 7.59 5.84
CA GLY A 273 4.80 7.36 6.96
C GLY A 273 3.34 7.60 6.63
N GLU A 274 3.04 8.69 5.90
CA GLU A 274 1.69 9.04 5.48
C GLU A 274 1.15 8.04 4.45
N TYR A 275 1.95 7.74 3.42
CA TYR A 275 1.56 6.76 2.40
C TYR A 275 1.28 5.38 3.00
N ILE A 276 2.21 4.83 3.79
CA ILE A 276 2.04 3.49 4.38
C ILE A 276 0.84 3.47 5.34
N SER A 277 0.64 4.54 6.13
CA SER A 277 -0.52 4.65 7.01
C SER A 277 -1.83 4.66 6.20
N PHE A 278 -1.88 5.44 5.11
CA PHE A 278 -3.01 5.46 4.18
C PHE A 278 -3.26 4.08 3.57
N ALA A 279 -2.24 3.45 2.99
CA ALA A 279 -2.35 2.15 2.33
C ALA A 279 -2.86 1.05 3.27
N MET A 280 -2.35 1.00 4.52
CA MET A 280 -2.78 0.03 5.52
C MET A 280 -4.23 0.24 5.95
N GLN A 281 -4.61 1.49 6.29
CA GLN A 281 -5.97 1.83 6.71
C GLN A 281 -6.96 1.54 5.59
N PHE A 282 -6.62 1.93 4.37
CA PHE A 282 -7.45 1.73 3.19
C PHE A 282 -7.67 0.25 2.91
N THR A 283 -6.61 -0.54 2.90
CA THR A 283 -6.69 -1.98 2.66
C THR A 283 -7.50 -2.70 3.73
N LEU A 284 -7.30 -2.36 5.00
CA LEU A 284 -8.08 -2.93 6.11
C LEU A 284 -9.55 -2.53 6.04
N LEU A 285 -9.84 -1.26 5.74
CA LEU A 285 -11.21 -0.75 5.62
C LEU A 285 -11.99 -1.51 4.55
N PHE A 286 -11.39 -1.76 3.38
CA PHE A 286 -12.01 -2.56 2.32
C PHE A 286 -12.21 -4.02 2.75
N GLY A 287 -11.22 -4.62 3.43
CA GLY A 287 -11.38 -5.96 4.00
C GLY A 287 -12.61 -6.04 4.91
N LEU A 288 -12.75 -5.10 5.85
CA LEU A 288 -13.90 -5.02 6.76
C LEU A 288 -15.21 -4.69 6.04
N ALA A 289 -15.18 -3.82 5.02
CA ALA A 289 -16.37 -3.50 4.24
C ALA A 289 -16.92 -4.72 3.49
N PHE A 290 -16.05 -5.62 3.06
CA PHE A 290 -16.47 -6.87 2.41
C PHE A 290 -17.10 -7.87 3.38
N GLU A 291 -16.94 -7.68 4.69
CA GLU A 291 -17.62 -8.47 5.72
C GLU A 291 -19.08 -8.06 5.94
N LEU A 292 -19.51 -6.87 5.47
CA LEU A 292 -20.88 -6.40 5.66
C LEU A 292 -21.94 -7.42 5.22
N PRO A 293 -21.82 -8.10 4.07
CA PRO A 293 -22.78 -9.12 3.67
C PRO A 293 -22.89 -10.27 4.69
N VAL A 294 -21.76 -10.70 5.26
CA VAL A 294 -21.74 -11.78 6.26
C VAL A 294 -22.36 -11.32 7.58
N VAL A 295 -22.05 -10.10 7.99
CA VAL A 295 -22.64 -9.49 9.20
C VAL A 295 -24.16 -9.40 9.05
N VAL A 296 -24.66 -8.90 7.92
CA VAL A 296 -26.11 -8.83 7.63
C VAL A 296 -26.70 -10.24 7.62
N MET A 297 -26.02 -11.20 7.00
CA MET A 297 -26.47 -12.59 6.93
C MET A 297 -26.65 -13.25 8.31
N VAL A 298 -25.77 -12.95 9.27
CA VAL A 298 -25.88 -13.46 10.64
C VAL A 298 -27.08 -12.86 11.39
N PHE A 299 -27.51 -11.66 11.02
CA PHE A 299 -28.64 -10.97 11.67
C PHE A 299 -30.00 -11.18 10.98
N VAL A 300 -30.03 -11.76 9.78
CA VAL A 300 -31.27 -11.98 9.02
C VAL A 300 -31.61 -13.47 8.96
N GLU A 301 -32.87 -13.81 9.22
CA GLU A 301 -33.33 -15.22 9.20
C GLU A 301 -33.11 -15.92 7.85
N VAL A 302 -32.78 -17.22 7.92
CA VAL A 302 -32.22 -18.06 6.85
C VAL A 302 -32.98 -18.06 5.52
N VAL A 303 -34.30 -17.82 5.48
CA VAL A 303 -35.11 -17.91 4.27
C VAL A 303 -35.02 -16.69 3.36
N VAL A 304 -34.81 -15.50 3.92
CA VAL A 304 -34.63 -14.24 3.18
C VAL A 304 -33.15 -14.05 2.79
N MET A 305 -32.29 -14.81 3.39
CA MET A 305 -30.84 -14.68 3.42
C MET A 305 -30.16 -14.83 2.06
N VAL A 306 -30.50 -15.85 1.27
CA VAL A 306 -29.82 -16.11 -0.01
C VAL A 306 -30.13 -15.02 -1.05
N MET A 307 -31.38 -14.55 -1.10
CA MET A 307 -31.77 -13.47 -2.02
C MET A 307 -31.15 -12.11 -1.61
N MET A 308 -31.15 -11.79 -0.31
CA MET A 308 -30.55 -10.54 0.18
C MET A 308 -29.03 -10.54 -0.01
N MET A 309 -28.35 -11.67 0.19
CA MET A 309 -26.90 -11.77 -0.01
C MET A 309 -26.51 -11.49 -1.47
N MET A 310 -27.24 -12.03 -2.44
CA MET A 310 -27.00 -11.71 -3.86
C MET A 310 -27.20 -10.22 -4.14
N ILE A 311 -28.26 -9.61 -3.61
CA ILE A 311 -28.54 -8.18 -3.81
C ILE A 311 -27.46 -7.31 -3.17
N ILE A 312 -27.02 -7.63 -1.96
CA ILE A 312 -25.97 -6.86 -1.26
C ILE A 312 -24.61 -7.00 -1.96
N ILE A 313 -24.25 -8.18 -2.44
CA ILE A 313 -23.01 -8.39 -3.22
C ILE A 313 -23.07 -7.58 -4.52
N ILE A 314 -24.21 -7.58 -5.24
CA ILE A 314 -24.40 -6.78 -6.45
C ILE A 314 -24.32 -5.28 -6.12
N MET A 315 -24.95 -4.81 -5.04
CA MET A 315 -24.87 -3.41 -4.61
C MET A 315 -23.46 -3.01 -4.24
N MET A 316 -22.70 -3.86 -3.54
CA MET A 316 -21.28 -3.61 -3.23
C MET A 316 -20.43 -3.55 -4.50
N MET A 317 -20.62 -4.48 -5.44
CA MET A 317 -19.93 -4.43 -6.74
C MET A 317 -20.29 -3.15 -7.52
N MET A 318 -21.54 -2.73 -7.52
CA MET A 318 -21.96 -1.47 -8.13
C MET A 318 -21.37 -0.25 -7.42
N MET A 319 -21.36 -0.22 -6.09
CA MET A 319 -20.76 0.87 -5.31
C MET A 319 -19.25 0.94 -5.55
N MET A 320 -18.56 -0.20 -5.67
CA MET A 320 -17.14 -0.28 -6.02
C MET A 320 -16.88 0.21 -7.46
N MET A 321 -17.75 -0.17 -8.41
CA MET A 321 -17.65 0.34 -9.79
C MET A 321 -17.87 1.85 -9.85
N THR A 322 -18.84 2.39 -9.10
CA THR A 322 -19.08 3.83 -9.05
C THR A 322 -17.95 4.59 -8.34
N MET A 323 -17.40 4.07 -7.24
CA MET A 323 -16.18 4.64 -6.65
C MET A 323 -14.99 4.60 -7.61
N MET A 324 -14.84 3.52 -8.37
CA MET A 324 -13.81 3.39 -9.40
C MET A 324 -14.01 4.39 -10.54
N MET A 325 -15.28 4.64 -10.96
CA MET A 325 -15.60 5.66 -11.97
C MET A 325 -15.39 7.10 -11.48
N VAL A 326 -15.54 7.36 -10.18
CA VAL A 326 -15.31 8.69 -9.58
C VAL A 326 -13.80 8.96 -9.37
N ILE A 327 -12.98 7.92 -9.29
CA ILE A 327 -11.51 8.01 -9.11
C ILE A 327 -10.78 8.02 -10.47
N ILE A 328 -11.47 7.60 -11.56
CA ILE A 328 -11.00 7.73 -12.95
C ILE A 328 -11.55 9.02 -13.57
#